data_499b9aab719f890b90f68f86964c5aa2
#
_entry.id   499b9aab719f890b90f68f86964c5aa2
#
_cell.length_a   1.000
_cell.length_b   1.000
_cell.length_c   1.000
_cell.angle_alpha   90.00
_cell.angle_beta   90.00
_cell.angle_gamma   90.00
#
_symmetry.space_group_name_H-M   'P 1'
#
loop_
_entity.id
_entity.type
_entity.pdbx_description
1 polymer ?
#
loop_
_entity_poly.entity_id
_entity_poly.type
_entity_poly.pdbx_seq_one_letter_code
_entity_poly.pdbx_strand_id
1 'polypeptide(L)'
;MLFRSAAHALGIARAAFDDSVAYINERRQSGRAIIEFQGIQFMLADLASELALVENWLWSVGRMIDGGATDFGIEASILKLRASDLAMRMTTDAVQFHGGYGYCQDYRVERLMRDAKITQIWEGTNQVHRQLIGRSFVVK
;
A
#
# COMPACT_ATOMS: atom_id res chain seq x y z
N MET A 1 4.35 7.06 16.60
CA MET A 1 5.30 7.01 15.46
C MET A 1 4.81 6.06 14.37
N LEU A 2 4.58 4.78 14.63
CA LEU A 2 4.12 3.79 13.64
C LEU A 2 2.86 4.16 12.86
N PHE A 3 1.87 4.77 13.50
CA PHE A 3 0.64 5.26 12.86
C PHE A 3 0.93 6.24 11.72
N ARG A 4 1.82 7.23 11.95
CA ARG A 4 2.18 8.22 10.91
C ARG A 4 2.91 7.56 9.73
N SER A 5 3.81 6.61 10.02
CA SER A 5 4.52 5.84 9.00
C SER A 5 3.56 5.04 8.12
N ALA A 6 2.55 4.43 8.74
CA ALA A 6 1.51 3.69 8.04
C ALA A 6 0.65 4.61 7.17
N ALA A 7 0.25 5.78 7.69
CA ALA A 7 -0.50 6.78 6.93
C ALA A 7 0.30 7.29 5.72
N HIS A 8 1.63 7.50 5.89
CA HIS A 8 2.51 7.88 4.79
C HIS A 8 2.56 6.79 3.70
N ALA A 9 2.80 5.52 4.10
CA ALA A 9 2.82 4.41 3.16
C ALA A 9 1.49 4.27 2.40
N LEU A 10 0.37 4.44 3.11
CA LEU A 10 -0.96 4.39 2.52
C LEU A 10 -1.20 5.54 1.53
N GLY A 11 -0.69 6.75 1.82
CA GLY A 11 -0.73 7.88 0.89
C GLY A 11 0.02 7.58 -0.42
N ILE A 12 1.20 6.93 -0.34
CA ILE A 12 1.95 6.48 -1.51
C ILE A 12 1.14 5.45 -2.31
N ALA A 13 0.54 4.47 -1.62
CA ALA A 13 -0.29 3.45 -2.26
C ALA A 13 -1.49 4.07 -2.98
N ARG A 14 -2.20 5.00 -2.33
CA ARG A 14 -3.35 5.71 -2.92
C ARG A 14 -2.94 6.48 -4.16
N ALA A 15 -1.86 7.25 -4.11
CA ALA A 15 -1.37 8.01 -5.26
C ALA A 15 -1.03 7.09 -6.45
N ALA A 16 -0.37 5.95 -6.20
CA ALA A 16 -0.05 4.98 -7.24
C ALA A 16 -1.30 4.31 -7.83
N PHE A 17 -2.31 4.04 -6.98
CA PHE A 17 -3.59 3.49 -7.42
C PHE A 17 -4.32 4.48 -8.35
N ASP A 18 -4.46 5.73 -7.93
CA ASP A 18 -5.18 6.75 -8.69
C ASP A 18 -4.51 7.02 -10.04
N ASP A 19 -3.18 7.12 -10.08
CA ASP A 19 -2.42 7.24 -11.34
C ASP A 19 -2.62 6.03 -12.25
N SER A 20 -2.63 4.83 -11.68
CA SER A 20 -2.86 3.59 -12.44
C SER A 20 -4.25 3.56 -13.05
N VAL A 21 -5.28 3.90 -12.27
CA VAL A 21 -6.68 3.94 -12.74
C VAL A 21 -6.81 4.95 -13.89
N ALA A 22 -6.23 6.13 -13.77
CA ALA A 22 -6.23 7.12 -14.84
C ALA A 22 -5.57 6.56 -16.11
N TYR A 23 -4.36 6.05 -15.99
CA TYR A 23 -3.57 5.57 -17.11
C TYR A 23 -4.22 4.40 -17.84
N ILE A 24 -4.70 3.36 -17.13
CA ILE A 24 -5.28 2.16 -17.76
C ILE A 24 -6.61 2.43 -18.48
N ASN A 25 -7.32 3.50 -18.12
CA ASN A 25 -8.53 3.94 -18.83
C ASN A 25 -8.21 4.68 -20.13
N GLU A 26 -7.10 5.41 -20.18
CA GLU A 26 -6.68 6.18 -21.35
C GLU A 26 -5.85 5.35 -22.34
N ARG A 27 -4.92 4.55 -21.82
CA ARG A 27 -3.98 3.76 -22.62
C ARG A 27 -4.69 2.68 -23.41
N ARG A 28 -4.45 2.66 -24.72
CA ARG A 28 -4.99 1.64 -25.63
C ARG A 28 -3.91 0.68 -26.09
N GLN A 29 -4.28 -0.59 -26.17
CA GLN A 29 -3.45 -1.66 -26.69
C GLN A 29 -4.37 -2.67 -27.39
N SER A 30 -3.94 -3.20 -28.55
CA SER A 30 -4.76 -4.15 -29.33
C SER A 30 -6.18 -3.64 -29.61
N GLY A 31 -6.32 -2.33 -29.91
CA GLY A 31 -7.58 -1.69 -30.32
C GLY A 31 -8.54 -1.28 -29.19
N ARG A 32 -8.23 -1.56 -27.91
CA ARG A 32 -9.09 -1.25 -26.75
C ARG A 32 -8.30 -0.66 -25.58
N ALA A 33 -9.01 -0.04 -24.61
CA ALA A 33 -8.38 0.45 -23.39
C ALA A 33 -7.85 -0.74 -22.57
N ILE A 34 -6.68 -0.58 -21.92
CA ILE A 34 -6.09 -1.71 -21.22
C ILE A 34 -6.90 -2.16 -20.00
N ILE A 35 -7.73 -1.29 -19.42
CA ILE A 35 -8.69 -1.67 -18.37
C ILE A 35 -9.71 -2.73 -18.82
N GLU A 36 -9.97 -2.85 -20.13
CA GLU A 36 -10.91 -3.83 -20.67
C GLU A 36 -10.35 -5.28 -20.70
N PHE A 37 -9.06 -5.45 -20.41
CA PHE A 37 -8.48 -6.79 -20.26
C PHE A 37 -8.78 -7.35 -18.88
N GLN A 38 -9.38 -8.55 -18.84
CA GLN A 38 -9.79 -9.20 -17.58
C GLN A 38 -8.63 -9.36 -16.58
N GLY A 39 -7.42 -9.67 -17.05
CA GLY A 39 -6.24 -9.76 -16.19
C GLY A 39 -5.91 -8.46 -15.46
N ILE A 40 -6.09 -7.31 -16.14
CA ILE A 40 -5.92 -5.98 -15.53
C ILE A 40 -7.02 -5.71 -14.50
N GLN A 41 -8.26 -6.07 -14.83
CA GLN A 41 -9.40 -5.91 -13.90
C GLN A 41 -9.21 -6.73 -12.62
N PHE A 42 -8.70 -7.95 -12.71
CA PHE A 42 -8.42 -8.79 -11.53
C PHE A 42 -7.33 -8.18 -10.66
N MET A 43 -6.22 -7.76 -11.24
CA MET A 43 -5.16 -7.07 -10.50
C MET A 43 -5.68 -5.81 -9.80
N LEU A 44 -6.46 -5.00 -10.52
CA LEU A 44 -7.03 -3.76 -9.98
C LEU A 44 -8.01 -4.05 -8.83
N ALA A 45 -8.84 -5.08 -8.96
CA ALA A 45 -9.81 -5.48 -7.93
C ALA A 45 -9.11 -5.93 -6.63
N ASP A 46 -8.04 -6.73 -6.75
CA ASP A 46 -7.24 -7.15 -5.61
C ASP A 46 -6.61 -5.97 -4.88
N LEU A 47 -6.00 -5.04 -5.64
CA LEU A 47 -5.37 -3.85 -5.09
C LEU A 47 -6.38 -2.91 -4.44
N ALA A 48 -7.54 -2.68 -5.07
CA ALA A 48 -8.61 -1.85 -4.53
C ALA A 48 -9.17 -2.43 -3.22
N SER A 49 -9.36 -3.76 -3.18
CA SER A 49 -9.88 -4.46 -2.00
C SER A 49 -8.89 -4.35 -0.83
N GLU A 50 -7.61 -4.59 -1.08
CA GLU A 50 -6.58 -4.49 -0.04
C GLU A 50 -6.42 -3.04 0.46
N LEU A 51 -6.48 -2.07 -0.45
CA LEU A 51 -6.43 -0.64 -0.10
C LEU A 51 -7.57 -0.26 0.84
N ALA A 52 -8.80 -0.67 0.52
CA ALA A 52 -9.97 -0.39 1.34
C ALA A 52 -9.84 -1.01 2.74
N LEU A 53 -9.33 -2.25 2.85
CA LEU A 53 -9.13 -2.91 4.13
C LEU A 53 -8.09 -2.19 4.99
N VAL A 54 -6.95 -1.79 4.41
CA VAL A 54 -5.87 -1.10 5.16
C VAL A 54 -6.30 0.32 5.55
N GLU A 55 -7.05 1.03 4.70
CA GLU A 55 -7.63 2.34 5.04
C GLU A 55 -8.60 2.24 6.22
N ASN A 56 -9.49 1.26 6.23
CA ASN A 56 -10.39 1.05 7.35
C ASN A 56 -9.64 0.72 8.64
N TRP A 57 -8.55 -0.04 8.57
CA TRP A 57 -7.71 -0.33 9.72
C TRP A 57 -6.98 0.91 10.22
N LEU A 58 -6.49 1.78 9.32
CA LEU A 58 -5.92 3.08 9.69
C LEU A 58 -6.92 3.91 10.51
N TRP A 59 -8.16 4.05 10.02
CA TRP A 59 -9.19 4.78 10.72
C TRP A 59 -9.57 4.14 12.06
N SER A 60 -9.56 2.81 12.14
CA SER A 60 -9.82 2.10 13.39
C SER A 60 -8.76 2.41 14.44
N VAL A 61 -7.48 2.31 14.08
CA VAL A 61 -6.37 2.66 15.00
C VAL A 61 -6.39 4.15 15.35
N GLY A 62 -6.72 5.03 14.41
CA GLY A 62 -6.90 6.46 14.67
C GLY A 62 -7.95 6.72 15.74
N ARG A 63 -9.13 6.09 15.63
CA ARG A 63 -10.19 6.20 16.65
C ARG A 63 -9.78 5.66 18.03
N MET A 64 -8.96 4.60 18.08
CA MET A 64 -8.41 4.10 19.36
C MET A 64 -7.53 5.16 20.01
N ILE A 65 -6.66 5.82 19.24
CA ILE A 65 -5.78 6.88 19.73
C ILE A 65 -6.60 8.09 20.21
N ASP A 66 -7.56 8.54 19.43
CA ASP A 66 -8.43 9.68 19.76
C ASP A 66 -9.31 9.37 20.99
N GLY A 67 -9.67 8.11 21.19
CA GLY A 67 -10.40 7.62 22.36
C GLY A 67 -9.54 7.46 23.62
N GLY A 68 -8.24 7.80 23.55
CA GLY A 68 -7.33 7.77 24.70
C GLY A 68 -6.76 6.38 25.01
N ALA A 69 -6.81 5.42 24.09
CA ALA A 69 -6.18 4.13 24.28
C ALA A 69 -4.67 4.29 24.47
N THR A 70 -4.14 3.65 25.51
CA THR A 70 -2.70 3.65 25.84
C THR A 70 -1.98 2.41 25.35
N ASP A 71 -2.72 1.34 25.07
CA ASP A 71 -2.20 0.06 24.56
C ASP A 71 -2.80 -0.23 23.18
N PHE A 72 -2.08 0.14 22.16
CA PHE A 72 -2.40 -0.12 20.73
C PHE A 72 -1.15 -0.51 19.93
N GLY A 73 -0.14 -1.00 20.61
CA GLY A 73 1.16 -1.31 20.01
C GLY A 73 1.10 -2.42 18.95
N ILE A 74 0.28 -3.44 19.18
CA ILE A 74 0.08 -4.55 18.23
C ILE A 74 -0.73 -4.07 17.02
N GLU A 75 -1.80 -3.32 17.23
CA GLU A 75 -2.64 -2.75 16.16
C GLU A 75 -1.84 -1.82 15.27
N ALA A 76 -1.00 -0.96 15.85
CA ALA A 76 -0.11 -0.08 15.12
C ALA A 76 0.97 -0.85 14.34
N SER A 77 1.47 -1.95 14.91
CA SER A 77 2.43 -2.84 14.23
C SER A 77 1.79 -3.56 13.04
N ILE A 78 0.57 -4.07 13.20
CA ILE A 78 -0.22 -4.65 12.10
C ILE A 78 -0.47 -3.61 11.01
N LEU A 79 -0.89 -2.41 11.39
CA LEU A 79 -1.15 -1.32 10.46
C LEU A 79 0.09 -0.96 9.65
N LYS A 80 1.23 -0.73 10.32
CA LYS A 80 2.50 -0.36 9.66
C LYS A 80 2.96 -1.47 8.70
N LEU A 81 2.91 -2.72 9.14
CA LEU A 81 3.26 -3.88 8.33
C LEU A 81 2.41 -3.95 7.05
N ARG A 82 1.08 -3.88 7.21
CA ARG A 82 0.16 -4.05 6.08
C ARG A 82 0.19 -2.86 5.12
N ALA A 83 0.24 -1.62 5.64
CA ALA A 83 0.30 -0.43 4.81
C ALA A 83 1.58 -0.36 3.97
N SER A 84 2.74 -0.71 4.55
CA SER A 84 4.00 -0.69 3.83
C SER A 84 4.16 -1.84 2.83
N ASP A 85 3.64 -3.04 3.13
CA ASP A 85 3.62 -4.16 2.17
C ASP A 85 2.67 -3.84 1.00
N LEU A 86 1.50 -3.26 1.28
CA LEU A 86 0.56 -2.79 0.26
C LEU A 86 1.19 -1.70 -0.61
N ALA A 87 1.84 -0.70 -0.01
CA ALA A 87 2.48 0.38 -0.77
C ALA A 87 3.52 -0.17 -1.75
N MET A 88 4.34 -1.13 -1.32
CA MET A 88 5.34 -1.74 -2.20
C MET A 88 4.68 -2.55 -3.33
N ARG A 89 3.66 -3.35 -3.04
CA ARG A 89 2.90 -4.10 -4.05
C ARG A 89 2.22 -3.15 -5.03
N MET A 90 1.45 -2.19 -4.52
CA MET A 90 0.69 -1.22 -5.32
C MET A 90 1.58 -0.44 -6.29
N THR A 91 2.72 0.06 -5.81
CA THR A 91 3.64 0.85 -6.64
C THR A 91 4.36 -0.01 -7.67
N THR A 92 4.67 -1.28 -7.35
CA THR A 92 5.24 -2.24 -8.30
C THR A 92 4.24 -2.55 -9.41
N ASP A 93 2.99 -2.82 -9.06
CA ASP A 93 1.92 -3.09 -10.03
C ASP A 93 1.56 -1.83 -10.83
N ALA A 94 1.68 -0.62 -10.25
CA ALA A 94 1.52 0.65 -10.95
C ALA A 94 2.55 0.81 -12.08
N VAL A 95 3.83 0.49 -11.82
CA VAL A 95 4.86 0.47 -12.87
C VAL A 95 4.49 -0.55 -13.94
N GLN A 96 3.99 -1.73 -13.57
CA GLN A 96 3.55 -2.76 -14.51
C GLN A 96 2.37 -2.28 -15.37
N PHE A 97 1.37 -1.61 -14.81
CA PHE A 97 0.24 -1.04 -15.56
C PHE A 97 0.67 -0.01 -16.60
N HIS A 98 1.69 0.79 -16.28
CA HIS A 98 2.25 1.77 -17.20
C HIS A 98 3.20 1.15 -18.24
N GLY A 99 3.66 -0.10 -18.01
CA GLY A 99 4.63 -0.76 -18.86
C GLY A 99 5.97 0.00 -18.91
N GLY A 100 6.59 0.07 -20.09
CA GLY A 100 7.87 0.78 -20.25
C GLY A 100 7.84 2.25 -19.85
N TYR A 101 6.70 2.91 -20.00
CA TYR A 101 6.53 4.30 -19.57
C TYR A 101 6.60 4.46 -18.03
N GLY A 102 6.12 3.47 -17.28
CA GLY A 102 6.19 3.49 -15.82
C GLY A 102 7.61 3.38 -15.26
N TYR A 103 8.58 2.98 -16.09
CA TYR A 103 10.00 2.94 -15.75
C TYR A 103 10.72 4.27 -16.00
N CYS A 104 10.09 5.20 -16.71
CA CYS A 104 10.64 6.50 -17.06
C CYS A 104 10.20 7.57 -16.06
N GLN A 105 11.04 8.61 -15.89
CA GLN A 105 10.80 9.70 -14.93
C GLN A 105 9.64 10.62 -15.32
N ASP A 106 9.12 10.52 -16.56
CA ASP A 106 7.94 11.24 -17.04
C ASP A 106 6.67 10.87 -16.25
N TYR A 107 6.63 9.66 -15.70
CA TYR A 107 5.55 9.16 -14.84
C TYR A 107 6.06 8.93 -13.42
N ARG A 108 5.41 9.55 -12.44
CA ARG A 108 5.87 9.51 -11.04
C ARG A 108 5.80 8.13 -10.38
N VAL A 109 5.20 7.11 -11.02
CA VAL A 109 5.04 5.77 -10.45
C VAL A 109 6.39 5.10 -10.18
N GLU A 110 7.43 5.36 -10.98
CA GLU A 110 8.79 4.87 -10.71
C GLU A 110 9.34 5.41 -9.39
N ARG A 111 9.11 6.71 -9.11
CA ARG A 111 9.52 7.35 -7.86
C ARG A 111 8.71 6.83 -6.68
N LEU A 112 7.38 6.70 -6.83
CA LEU A 112 6.52 6.14 -5.79
C LEU A 112 6.97 4.74 -5.38
N MET A 113 7.43 3.91 -6.34
CA MET A 113 7.98 2.59 -6.04
C MET A 113 9.25 2.66 -5.20
N ARG A 114 10.17 3.58 -5.51
CA ARG A 114 11.38 3.80 -4.70
C ARG A 114 11.05 4.32 -3.30
N ASP A 115 10.10 5.27 -3.21
CA ASP A 115 9.64 5.86 -1.97
C ASP A 115 8.87 4.84 -1.10
N ALA A 116 8.11 3.93 -1.71
CA ALA A 116 7.42 2.87 -0.99
C ALA A 116 8.40 1.93 -0.28
N LYS A 117 9.55 1.64 -0.88
CA LYS A 117 10.50 0.67 -0.32
C LYS A 117 11.00 1.04 1.06
N ILE A 118 11.29 2.31 1.33
CA ILE A 118 11.79 2.74 2.64
C ILE A 118 10.75 2.52 3.74
N THR A 119 9.46 2.53 3.42
CA THR A 119 8.39 2.33 4.39
C THR A 119 8.39 0.92 5.01
N GLN A 120 8.97 -0.08 4.32
CA GLN A 120 9.16 -1.43 4.85
C GLN A 120 10.37 -1.54 5.81
N ILE A 121 11.25 -0.53 5.84
CA ILE A 121 12.54 -0.59 6.52
C ILE A 121 12.55 0.29 7.77
N TRP A 122 12.13 1.54 7.67
CA TRP A 122 12.20 2.50 8.76
C TRP A 122 11.20 2.21 9.89
N GLU A 123 11.46 2.81 11.06
CA GLU A 123 10.64 2.67 12.27
C GLU A 123 10.37 1.21 12.68
N GLY A 124 11.37 0.39 12.45
CA GLY A 124 11.31 -1.06 12.58
C GLY A 124 10.99 -1.72 11.25
N THR A 125 11.84 -2.65 10.84
CA THR A 125 11.61 -3.41 9.61
C THR A 125 10.33 -4.23 9.72
N ASN A 126 9.73 -4.58 8.59
CA ASN A 126 8.53 -5.43 8.58
C ASN A 126 8.77 -6.80 9.25
N GLN A 127 10.02 -7.29 9.28
CA GLN A 127 10.41 -8.49 10.03
C GLN A 127 10.28 -8.29 11.54
N VAL A 128 10.69 -7.11 12.06
CA VAL A 128 10.53 -6.76 13.47
C VAL A 128 9.05 -6.71 13.84
N HIS A 129 8.21 -6.10 13.01
CA HIS A 129 6.76 -6.05 13.26
C HIS A 129 6.11 -7.43 13.22
N ARG A 130 6.52 -8.32 12.29
CA ARG A 130 6.08 -9.73 12.28
C ARG A 130 6.46 -10.44 13.57
N GLN A 131 7.67 -10.21 14.09
CA GLN A 131 8.12 -10.78 15.34
C GLN A 131 7.31 -10.26 16.55
N LEU A 132 7.04 -8.95 16.61
CA LEU A 132 6.25 -8.36 17.68
C LEU A 132 4.83 -8.94 17.71
N ILE A 133 4.17 -8.97 16.54
CA ILE A 133 2.83 -9.54 16.39
C ILE A 133 2.84 -11.02 16.77
N GLY A 134 3.79 -11.82 16.25
CA GLY A 134 3.87 -13.24 16.54
C GLY A 134 4.11 -13.53 18.03
N ARG A 135 4.93 -12.74 18.71
CA ARG A 135 5.20 -12.88 20.15
C ARG A 135 3.98 -12.61 21.03
N SER A 136 3.03 -11.79 20.58
CA SER A 136 1.81 -11.51 21.36
C SER A 136 0.92 -12.75 21.54
N PHE A 137 1.13 -13.80 20.76
CA PHE A 137 0.40 -15.08 20.86
C PHE A 137 1.15 -16.16 21.67
N VAL A 138 2.34 -15.85 22.19
CA VAL A 138 3.09 -16.81 23.04
C VAL A 138 2.48 -16.82 24.44
N VAL A 139 1.86 -17.94 24.81
CA VAL A 139 1.36 -18.19 26.16
C VAL A 139 2.57 -18.45 27.08
N LYS A 140 2.63 -17.71 28.19
CA LYS A 140 3.65 -17.92 29.25
C LYS A 140 3.21 -19.00 30.22
#